data_8f04ae42d7c47c3472d94027b14198bf
#
_entry.id   8f04ae42d7c47c3472d94027b14198bf
#
_cell.length_a   1.000
_cell.length_b   1.000
_cell.length_c   1.000
_cell.angle_alpha   90.00
_cell.angle_beta   90.00
_cell.angle_gamma   90.00
#
_symmetry.space_group_name_H-M   'P 1'
#
loop_
_entity.id
_entity.type
_entity.pdbx_description
1 polymer ?
#
loop_
_entity_poly.entity_id
_entity_poly.type
_entity_poly.pdbx_seq_one_letter_code
_entity_poly.pdbx_strand_id
1 'polypeptide(L)'
;MLNRLRALLSPLAHEQSLTLSGDAQSSLQRYMGYEPADVDMLRTHASVPARLSGDHCIDGFGVKTLYECVPFASPDSLDLARLQHPIPDDGFHAEGIEYVALLDSIERFSTEGSFVAVEAGAGWGPWLAMAGVVCRSRGVERIGLIGLEASRERFALMRRHLDFNLLDQQHGVAVDLFEGAVWSHDGVIHFPESALEDMGAAASTDSIDIDYRGHPVTTREVPCTRLPSLVGEGRKVDFLHIDVQGAEVEVISSHLTWLNQN
;
A
#
# COMPACT_ATOMS: atom_id res chain seq x y z
N MET A 1 -2.04 16.84 5.65
CA MET A 1 -2.76 15.62 5.29
C MET A 1 -4.25 15.74 5.58
N LEU A 2 -4.70 15.91 6.83
CA LEU A 2 -6.14 16.04 7.16
C LEU A 2 -6.90 17.14 6.39
N ASN A 3 -6.26 18.25 6.04
CA ASN A 3 -6.90 19.33 5.27
C ASN A 3 -7.10 18.98 3.78
N ARG A 4 -6.26 18.12 3.19
CA ARG A 4 -6.44 17.64 1.81
C ARG A 4 -7.55 16.60 1.72
N LEU A 5 -7.66 15.69 2.68
CA LEU A 5 -8.77 14.73 2.77
C LEU A 5 -10.14 15.42 2.98
N ARG A 6 -10.20 16.54 3.71
CA ARG A 6 -11.43 17.33 3.83
C ARG A 6 -11.86 18.00 2.54
N ALA A 7 -10.93 18.40 1.67
CA ALA A 7 -11.23 18.96 0.35
C ALA A 7 -11.81 17.91 -0.60
N LEU A 8 -11.40 16.64 -0.48
CA LEU A 8 -11.93 15.52 -1.27
C LEU A 8 -13.36 15.11 -0.87
N LEU A 9 -13.80 15.43 0.36
CA LEU A 9 -15.13 15.10 0.88
C LEU A 9 -16.16 16.23 0.80
N SER A 10 -15.80 17.41 0.26
CA SER A 10 -16.74 18.53 0.05
C SER A 10 -17.23 18.56 -1.40
N PRO A 11 -18.49 18.25 -1.67
CA PRO A 11 -19.09 18.58 -2.94
C PRO A 11 -19.39 20.08 -2.96
N LEU A 12 -18.77 20.86 -3.82
CA LEU A 12 -18.94 22.31 -4.05
C LEU A 12 -17.79 23.19 -3.54
N ALA A 13 -16.80 23.37 -4.37
CA ALA A 13 -15.99 24.59 -4.34
C ALA A 13 -15.42 24.91 -5.73
N HIS A 14 -16.04 25.92 -6.34
CA HIS A 14 -15.52 26.85 -7.33
C HIS A 14 -15.05 26.32 -8.70
N GLU A 15 -15.96 26.46 -9.67
CA GLU A 15 -15.63 26.71 -11.08
C GLU A 15 -14.74 27.95 -11.20
N GLN A 16 -13.44 27.74 -11.36
CA GLN A 16 -12.59 28.67 -12.08
C GLN A 16 -12.35 28.08 -13.47
N SER A 17 -12.96 28.70 -14.46
CA SER A 17 -12.82 28.38 -15.89
C SER A 17 -11.37 28.62 -16.32
N LEU A 18 -10.55 27.56 -16.28
CA LEU A 18 -9.30 27.47 -17.02
C LEU A 18 -9.62 26.89 -18.40
N THR A 19 -9.56 27.73 -19.44
CA THR A 19 -9.61 27.26 -20.84
C THR A 19 -8.33 26.51 -21.17
N LEU A 20 -8.33 25.20 -20.95
CA LEU A 20 -7.25 24.30 -21.32
C LEU A 20 -7.47 23.84 -22.78
N SER A 21 -6.37 23.58 -23.52
CA SER A 21 -6.43 22.99 -24.86
C SER A 21 -7.19 21.66 -24.84
N GLY A 22 -7.83 21.24 -25.95
CA GLY A 22 -8.70 20.06 -26.01
C GLY A 22 -8.06 18.77 -25.48
N ASP A 23 -6.74 18.61 -25.64
CA ASP A 23 -6.00 17.44 -25.13
C ASP A 23 -5.80 17.48 -23.59
N ALA A 24 -5.68 18.67 -23.01
CA ALA A 24 -5.60 18.86 -21.56
C ALA A 24 -6.96 18.64 -20.90
N GLN A 25 -8.06 19.02 -21.55
CA GLN A 25 -9.42 18.79 -21.06
C GLN A 25 -9.79 17.30 -21.07
N SER A 26 -9.40 16.54 -22.11
CA SER A 26 -9.62 15.09 -22.17
C SER A 26 -8.80 14.32 -21.15
N SER A 27 -7.61 14.81 -20.82
CA SER A 27 -6.77 14.22 -19.75
C SER A 27 -7.34 14.53 -18.36
N LEU A 28 -7.83 15.73 -18.09
CA LEU A 28 -8.44 16.10 -16.82
C LEU A 28 -9.76 15.36 -16.53
N GLN A 29 -10.55 14.98 -17.55
CA GLN A 29 -11.73 14.13 -17.35
C GLN A 29 -11.37 12.73 -16.87
N ARG A 30 -10.17 12.21 -17.18
CA ARG A 30 -9.66 10.95 -16.64
C ARG A 30 -9.22 11.03 -15.17
N TYR A 31 -8.96 12.22 -14.67
CA TYR A 31 -8.33 12.45 -13.37
C TYR A 31 -9.25 13.20 -12.41
N MET A 32 -10.55 12.94 -12.45
CA MET A 32 -11.49 13.54 -11.48
C MET A 32 -11.04 13.22 -10.06
N GLY A 33 -10.81 14.27 -9.27
CA GLY A 33 -10.32 14.18 -7.89
C GLY A 33 -8.81 14.33 -7.72
N TYR A 34 -8.02 14.38 -8.80
CA TYR A 34 -6.59 14.64 -8.74
C TYR A 34 -6.28 16.09 -9.07
N GLU A 35 -5.34 16.68 -8.33
CA GLU A 35 -4.76 17.97 -8.69
C GLU A 35 -3.69 17.80 -9.79
N PRO A 36 -3.42 18.82 -10.63
CA PRO A 36 -2.35 18.74 -11.63
C PRO A 36 -0.98 18.34 -11.04
N ALA A 37 -0.69 18.79 -9.82
CA ALA A 37 0.54 18.43 -9.11
C ALA A 37 0.64 16.92 -8.79
N ASP A 38 -0.49 16.28 -8.48
CA ASP A 38 -0.53 14.85 -8.21
C ASP A 38 -0.21 14.04 -9.49
N VAL A 39 -0.77 14.47 -10.61
CA VAL A 39 -0.50 13.87 -11.93
C VAL A 39 0.95 14.06 -12.34
N ASP A 40 1.51 15.25 -12.12
CA ASP A 40 2.90 15.55 -12.45
C ASP A 40 3.86 14.76 -11.57
N MET A 41 3.54 14.56 -10.29
CA MET A 41 4.28 13.69 -9.37
C MET A 41 4.31 12.25 -9.88
N LEU A 42 3.16 11.66 -10.20
CA LEU A 42 3.08 10.31 -10.75
C LEU A 42 3.93 10.17 -12.02
N ARG A 43 3.83 11.10 -12.95
CA ARG A 43 4.59 11.09 -14.21
C ARG A 43 6.11 11.21 -13.98
N THR A 44 6.51 12.05 -13.04
CA THR A 44 7.92 12.27 -12.72
C THR A 44 8.57 11.01 -12.16
N HIS A 45 7.85 10.27 -11.32
CA HIS A 45 8.36 9.05 -10.72
C HIS A 45 8.22 7.83 -11.61
N ALA A 46 7.22 7.77 -12.48
CA ALA A 46 6.96 6.65 -13.39
C ALA A 46 7.88 6.68 -14.62
N SER A 47 9.19 6.69 -14.39
CA SER A 47 10.23 6.86 -15.43
C SER A 47 10.72 5.55 -16.04
N VAL A 48 10.37 4.41 -15.46
CA VAL A 48 10.72 3.07 -15.97
C VAL A 48 9.66 2.63 -16.97
N PRO A 49 10.03 2.17 -18.20
CA PRO A 49 9.04 1.63 -19.13
C PRO A 49 8.34 0.40 -18.56
N ALA A 50 7.02 0.48 -18.41
CA ALA A 50 6.21 -0.65 -17.96
C ALA A 50 6.28 -1.80 -18.99
N ARG A 51 6.37 -3.04 -18.49
CA ARG A 51 6.45 -4.22 -19.35
C ARG A 51 5.96 -5.48 -18.65
N LEU A 52 5.51 -6.43 -19.46
CA LEU A 52 5.18 -7.79 -19.03
C LEU A 52 6.36 -8.71 -19.30
N SER A 53 6.58 -9.67 -18.42
CA SER A 53 7.59 -10.73 -18.52
C SER A 53 6.93 -12.09 -18.32
N GLY A 54 7.69 -13.19 -18.35
CA GLY A 54 7.12 -14.54 -18.27
C GLY A 54 6.39 -14.83 -16.97
N ASP A 55 6.90 -14.38 -15.83
CA ASP A 55 6.40 -14.65 -14.49
C ASP A 55 6.09 -13.39 -13.66
N HIS A 56 6.32 -12.19 -14.22
CA HIS A 56 6.11 -10.93 -13.53
C HIS A 56 5.79 -9.78 -14.48
N CYS A 57 5.24 -8.69 -13.95
CA CYS A 57 5.22 -7.39 -14.61
C CYS A 57 6.21 -6.43 -13.95
N ILE A 58 6.55 -5.37 -14.66
CA ILE A 58 7.30 -4.22 -14.14
C ILE A 58 6.47 -2.99 -14.43
N ASP A 59 6.18 -2.21 -13.39
CA ASP A 59 5.41 -0.98 -13.51
C ASP A 59 6.28 0.24 -13.86
N GLY A 60 5.64 1.40 -14.00
CA GLY A 60 6.31 2.68 -14.28
C GLY A 60 7.29 3.14 -13.20
N PHE A 61 7.16 2.66 -11.99
CA PHE A 61 8.04 2.98 -10.86
C PHE A 61 9.24 2.01 -10.74
N GLY A 62 9.23 0.94 -11.53
CA GLY A 62 10.27 -0.07 -11.55
C GLY A 62 10.05 -1.22 -10.57
N VAL A 63 8.88 -1.29 -9.94
CA VAL A 63 8.50 -2.42 -9.09
C VAL A 63 8.24 -3.65 -9.95
N LYS A 64 8.81 -4.79 -9.54
CA LYS A 64 8.61 -6.08 -10.17
C LYS A 64 7.57 -6.86 -9.37
N THR A 65 6.39 -7.08 -9.94
CA THR A 65 5.33 -7.84 -9.29
C THR A 65 5.18 -9.22 -9.92
N LEU A 66 5.40 -10.27 -9.12
CA LEU A 66 5.17 -11.66 -9.54
C LEU A 66 3.68 -11.89 -9.76
N TYR A 67 3.30 -12.60 -10.83
CA TYR A 67 1.87 -12.88 -11.11
C TYR A 67 1.20 -13.73 -10.02
N GLU A 68 1.97 -14.52 -9.28
CA GLU A 68 1.43 -15.25 -8.12
C GLU A 68 0.97 -14.33 -6.96
N CYS A 69 1.48 -13.09 -6.89
CA CYS A 69 1.03 -12.09 -5.93
C CYS A 69 -0.38 -11.58 -6.25
N VAL A 70 -0.78 -11.67 -7.52
CA VAL A 70 -2.05 -11.13 -8.04
C VAL A 70 -2.82 -12.21 -8.81
N PRO A 71 -3.21 -13.32 -8.15
CA PRO A 71 -3.80 -14.49 -8.82
C PRO A 71 -5.14 -14.21 -9.48
N PHE A 72 -5.76 -13.09 -9.13
CA PHE A 72 -7.01 -12.57 -9.74
C PHE A 72 -6.76 -11.82 -11.06
N ALA A 73 -5.51 -11.48 -11.39
CA ALA A 73 -5.15 -10.80 -12.63
C ALA A 73 -4.39 -11.74 -13.57
N SER A 74 -4.94 -11.97 -14.76
CA SER A 74 -4.21 -12.64 -15.82
C SER A 74 -3.18 -11.68 -16.44
N PRO A 75 -1.97 -12.13 -16.82
CA PRO A 75 -1.03 -11.31 -17.60
C PRO A 75 -1.65 -10.64 -18.82
N ASP A 76 -2.56 -11.34 -19.51
CA ASP A 76 -3.27 -10.84 -20.67
C ASP A 76 -4.32 -9.75 -20.34
N SER A 77 -4.70 -9.62 -19.06
CA SER A 77 -5.65 -8.61 -18.60
C SER A 77 -4.98 -7.32 -18.11
N LEU A 78 -3.66 -7.32 -17.95
CA LEU A 78 -2.92 -6.15 -17.47
C LEU A 78 -2.74 -5.12 -18.59
N ASP A 79 -3.17 -3.89 -18.30
CA ASP A 79 -3.02 -2.76 -19.21
C ASP A 79 -1.67 -2.05 -18.95
N LEU A 80 -0.76 -2.13 -19.91
CA LEU A 80 0.57 -1.48 -19.82
C LEU A 80 0.46 0.05 -19.63
N ALA A 81 -0.59 0.70 -20.14
CA ALA A 81 -0.77 2.13 -19.93
C ALA A 81 -1.11 2.44 -18.46
N ARG A 82 -1.88 1.59 -17.80
CA ARG A 82 -2.20 1.69 -16.37
C ARG A 82 -1.03 1.28 -15.48
N LEU A 83 -0.28 0.26 -15.86
CA LEU A 83 0.97 -0.08 -15.17
C LEU A 83 2.01 1.04 -15.28
N GLN A 84 2.03 1.78 -16.40
CA GLN A 84 2.90 2.93 -16.56
C GLN A 84 2.43 4.13 -15.73
N HIS A 85 1.12 4.41 -15.74
CA HIS A 85 0.50 5.52 -15.03
C HIS A 85 -0.81 5.08 -14.39
N PRO A 86 -0.82 4.72 -13.10
CA PRO A 86 -1.99 4.20 -12.41
C PRO A 86 -3.00 5.31 -12.09
N ILE A 87 -3.71 5.81 -13.11
CA ILE A 87 -4.69 6.90 -12.97
C ILE A 87 -5.94 6.57 -13.80
N PRO A 88 -7.12 6.54 -13.17
CA PRO A 88 -7.42 6.74 -11.74
C PRO A 88 -6.99 5.56 -10.86
N ASP A 89 -6.69 4.41 -11.44
CA ASP A 89 -6.25 3.17 -10.81
C ASP A 89 -5.27 2.40 -11.72
N ASP A 90 -4.59 1.40 -11.17
CA ASP A 90 -3.71 0.52 -11.95
C ASP A 90 -4.47 -0.62 -12.66
N GLY A 91 -5.76 -0.76 -12.37
CA GLY A 91 -6.65 -1.76 -12.93
C GLY A 91 -6.53 -3.15 -12.29
N PHE A 92 -5.75 -3.31 -11.22
CA PHE A 92 -5.60 -4.62 -10.58
C PHE A 92 -5.40 -4.59 -9.05
N HIS A 93 -4.91 -3.47 -8.42
CA HIS A 93 -4.72 -3.51 -6.98
C HIS A 93 -4.90 -2.17 -6.25
N ALA A 94 -4.67 -0.99 -6.91
CA ALA A 94 -4.66 0.27 -6.18
C ALA A 94 -5.19 1.45 -7.00
N GLU A 95 -5.66 2.47 -6.27
CA GLU A 95 -6.02 3.76 -6.82
C GLU A 95 -4.79 4.67 -6.89
N GLY A 96 -4.75 5.55 -7.91
CA GLY A 96 -3.63 6.48 -8.11
C GLY A 96 -3.36 7.39 -6.91
N ILE A 97 -4.37 7.69 -6.07
CA ILE A 97 -4.21 8.54 -4.88
C ILE A 97 -3.32 7.89 -3.81
N GLU A 98 -3.31 6.57 -3.72
CA GLU A 98 -2.45 5.84 -2.79
C GLU A 98 -0.99 5.94 -3.21
N TYR A 99 -0.73 5.84 -4.52
CA TYR A 99 0.59 6.09 -5.11
C TYR A 99 1.06 7.52 -4.82
N VAL A 100 0.18 8.52 -5.00
CA VAL A 100 0.48 9.92 -4.68
C VAL A 100 0.83 10.09 -3.21
N ALA A 101 0.10 9.45 -2.29
CA ALA A 101 0.38 9.54 -0.85
C ALA A 101 1.78 9.04 -0.50
N LEU A 102 2.20 7.92 -1.06
CA LEU A 102 3.54 7.38 -0.85
C LEU A 102 4.62 8.27 -1.48
N LEU A 103 4.42 8.70 -2.72
CA LEU A 103 5.38 9.56 -3.43
C LEU A 103 5.56 10.92 -2.74
N ASP A 104 4.47 11.54 -2.28
CA ASP A 104 4.50 12.79 -1.50
C ASP A 104 5.31 12.61 -0.20
N SER A 105 5.15 11.47 0.46
CA SER A 105 5.95 11.14 1.65
C SER A 105 7.44 11.01 1.34
N ILE A 106 7.79 10.37 0.23
CA ILE A 106 9.18 10.22 -0.22
C ILE A 106 9.78 11.57 -0.66
N GLU A 107 9.00 12.43 -1.35
CA GLU A 107 9.48 13.74 -1.76
C GLU A 107 9.75 14.68 -0.58
N ARG A 108 8.94 14.57 0.48
CA ARG A 108 9.11 15.36 1.71
C ARG A 108 10.20 14.82 2.64
N PHE A 109 10.64 13.60 2.41
CA PHE A 109 11.68 13.01 3.25
C PHE A 109 12.99 13.78 3.09
N SER A 110 13.53 14.26 4.21
CA SER A 110 14.87 14.80 4.25
C SER A 110 15.86 13.62 4.22
N THR A 111 16.93 13.72 3.43
CA THR A 111 17.94 12.67 3.29
C THR A 111 18.70 12.35 4.60
N GLU A 112 18.41 13.06 5.68
CA GLU A 112 18.94 12.79 7.01
C GLU A 112 18.04 11.79 7.75
N GLY A 113 18.53 10.59 8.02
CA GLY A 113 17.78 9.56 8.75
C GLY A 113 17.50 8.32 7.93
N SER A 114 16.49 7.58 8.35
CA SER A 114 15.96 6.40 7.67
C SER A 114 14.52 6.68 7.23
N PHE A 115 14.21 6.46 5.96
CA PHE A 115 12.81 6.44 5.52
C PHE A 115 12.14 5.17 6.05
N VAL A 116 11.07 5.31 6.79
CA VAL A 116 10.35 4.16 7.37
C VAL A 116 8.95 4.07 6.78
N ALA A 117 8.68 2.98 6.05
CA ALA A 117 7.36 2.62 5.57
C ALA A 117 6.78 1.46 6.38
N VAL A 118 5.51 1.58 6.74
CA VAL A 118 4.74 0.56 7.46
C VAL A 118 3.52 0.19 6.64
N GLU A 119 3.27 -1.12 6.47
CA GLU A 119 2.09 -1.64 5.79
C GLU A 119 1.43 -2.70 6.68
N ALA A 120 0.23 -2.36 7.18
CA ALA A 120 -0.57 -3.21 8.05
C ALA A 120 -1.77 -3.78 7.27
N GLY A 121 -1.87 -5.11 7.19
CA GLY A 121 -2.69 -5.82 6.22
C GLY A 121 -1.99 -5.83 4.86
N ALA A 122 -0.70 -6.20 4.87
CA ALA A 122 0.19 -5.96 3.73
C ALA A 122 -0.09 -6.85 2.51
N GLY A 123 -0.89 -7.91 2.64
CA GLY A 123 -1.07 -8.84 1.54
C GLY A 123 0.27 -9.39 1.04
N TRP A 124 0.63 -9.07 -0.20
CA TRP A 124 1.94 -9.39 -0.78
C TRP A 124 2.95 -8.23 -0.67
N GLY A 125 2.66 -7.17 0.10
CA GLY A 125 3.54 -6.04 0.38
C GLY A 125 3.77 -5.09 -0.80
N PRO A 126 2.74 -4.69 -1.57
CA PRO A 126 2.91 -3.81 -2.72
C PRO A 126 3.47 -2.45 -2.34
N TRP A 127 3.00 -1.86 -1.25
CA TRP A 127 3.45 -0.54 -0.80
C TRP A 127 4.84 -0.57 -0.19
N LEU A 128 5.22 -1.65 0.49
CA LEU A 128 6.60 -1.84 0.95
C LEU A 128 7.56 -1.99 -0.23
N ALA A 129 7.18 -2.79 -1.24
CA ALA A 129 7.99 -2.96 -2.44
C ALA A 129 8.17 -1.63 -3.18
N MET A 130 7.08 -0.87 -3.37
CA MET A 130 7.15 0.44 -4.00
C MET A 130 8.00 1.43 -3.18
N ALA A 131 7.77 1.53 -1.87
CA ALA A 131 8.57 2.40 -1.00
C ALA A 131 10.06 2.09 -1.12
N GLY A 132 10.43 0.82 -1.02
CA GLY A 132 11.82 0.38 -1.13
C GLY A 132 12.45 0.68 -2.48
N VAL A 133 11.75 0.35 -3.58
CA VAL A 133 12.25 0.57 -4.95
C VAL A 133 12.40 2.06 -5.26
N VAL A 134 11.37 2.87 -4.95
CA VAL A 134 11.40 4.31 -5.25
C VAL A 134 12.40 5.05 -4.35
N CYS A 135 12.44 4.77 -3.04
CA CYS A 135 13.45 5.36 -2.16
C CYS A 135 14.86 5.06 -2.63
N ARG A 136 15.14 3.80 -2.99
CA ARG A 136 16.45 3.41 -3.52
C ARG A 136 16.81 4.12 -4.83
N SER A 137 15.85 4.24 -5.76
CA SER A 137 16.05 4.95 -7.02
C SER A 137 16.36 6.44 -6.83
N ARG A 138 15.91 7.02 -5.73
CA ARG A 138 16.19 8.41 -5.32
C ARG A 138 17.44 8.56 -4.46
N GLY A 139 18.17 7.49 -4.20
CA GLY A 139 19.42 7.51 -3.43
C GLY A 139 19.21 7.64 -1.92
N VAL A 140 18.04 7.26 -1.39
CA VAL A 140 17.83 7.17 0.06
C VAL A 140 18.71 6.05 0.60
N GLU A 141 19.64 6.39 1.49
CA GLU A 141 20.69 5.47 1.95
C GLU A 141 20.18 4.45 2.99
N ARG A 142 19.19 4.84 3.79
CA ARG A 142 18.66 3.99 4.86
C ARG A 142 17.15 3.87 4.71
N ILE A 143 16.70 2.65 4.48
CA ILE A 143 15.28 2.34 4.27
C ILE A 143 14.87 1.29 5.29
N GLY A 144 13.78 1.54 6.00
CA GLY A 144 13.13 0.61 6.91
C GLY A 144 11.76 0.23 6.37
N LEU A 145 11.51 -1.06 6.18
CA LEU A 145 10.23 -1.59 5.74
C LEU A 145 9.66 -2.47 6.84
N ILE A 146 8.45 -2.17 7.29
CA ILE A 146 7.77 -2.92 8.35
C ILE A 146 6.45 -3.43 7.77
N GLY A 147 6.31 -4.76 7.65
CA GLY A 147 5.14 -5.40 7.07
C GLY A 147 4.44 -6.32 8.06
N LEU A 148 3.12 -6.29 8.02
CA LEU A 148 2.29 -7.15 8.84
C LEU A 148 1.17 -7.75 8.00
N GLU A 149 1.06 -9.11 8.03
CA GLU A 149 0.05 -9.85 7.30
C GLU A 149 -0.39 -11.08 8.10
N ALA A 150 -1.71 -11.24 8.27
CA ALA A 150 -2.29 -12.32 9.06
C ALA A 150 -2.42 -13.63 8.27
N SER A 151 -2.62 -13.57 6.96
CA SER A 151 -2.64 -14.76 6.09
C SER A 151 -1.21 -15.30 5.92
N ARG A 152 -1.00 -16.57 6.30
CA ARG A 152 0.30 -17.23 6.15
C ARG A 152 0.79 -17.27 4.71
N GLU A 153 -0.13 -17.51 3.78
CA GLU A 153 0.19 -17.61 2.36
C GLU A 153 0.59 -16.27 1.79
N ARG A 154 -0.17 -15.19 2.10
CA ARG A 154 0.16 -13.83 1.67
C ARG A 154 1.42 -13.31 2.34
N PHE A 155 1.64 -13.63 3.61
CA PHE A 155 2.89 -13.32 4.29
C PHE A 155 4.10 -13.94 3.59
N ALA A 156 3.98 -15.18 3.14
CA ALA A 156 5.03 -15.83 2.36
C ALA A 156 5.25 -15.14 1.00
N LEU A 157 4.17 -14.72 0.33
CA LEU A 157 4.26 -13.92 -0.90
C LEU A 157 4.91 -12.56 -0.67
N MET A 158 4.57 -11.86 0.42
CA MET A 158 5.20 -10.58 0.78
C MET A 158 6.72 -10.73 0.88
N ARG A 159 7.21 -11.73 1.61
CA ARG A 159 8.66 -12.01 1.70
C ARG A 159 9.29 -12.21 0.33
N ARG A 160 8.70 -13.08 -0.49
CA ARG A 160 9.21 -13.36 -1.85
C ARG A 160 9.19 -12.12 -2.75
N HIS A 161 8.15 -11.31 -2.65
CA HIS A 161 8.00 -10.08 -3.43
C HIS A 161 9.09 -9.06 -3.06
N LEU A 162 9.36 -8.87 -1.76
CA LEU A 162 10.44 -8.00 -1.31
C LEU A 162 11.81 -8.54 -1.76
N ASP A 163 12.08 -9.83 -1.57
CA ASP A 163 13.32 -10.47 -2.02
C ASP A 163 13.50 -10.33 -3.55
N PHE A 164 12.42 -10.51 -4.32
CA PHE A 164 12.44 -10.38 -5.78
C PHE A 164 12.79 -8.96 -6.25
N ASN A 165 12.44 -7.95 -5.45
CA ASN A 165 12.82 -6.55 -5.66
C ASN A 165 14.18 -6.18 -5.05
N LEU A 166 14.93 -7.15 -4.51
CA LEU A 166 16.21 -6.95 -3.85
C LEU A 166 16.11 -5.98 -2.66
N LEU A 167 15.05 -6.10 -1.87
CA LEU A 167 14.80 -5.29 -0.69
C LEU A 167 15.19 -6.09 0.55
N ASP A 168 16.47 -6.08 0.88
CA ASP A 168 17.07 -6.79 2.00
C ASP A 168 18.28 -6.04 2.57
N GLN A 169 18.84 -6.54 3.65
CA GLN A 169 20.00 -5.93 4.32
C GLN A 169 21.26 -5.85 3.43
N GLN A 170 21.45 -6.78 2.49
CA GLN A 170 22.60 -6.75 1.58
C GLN A 170 22.50 -5.56 0.63
N HIS A 171 21.28 -5.08 0.38
CA HIS A 171 21.00 -3.94 -0.49
C HIS A 171 20.66 -2.65 0.29
N GLY A 172 20.97 -2.59 1.59
CA GLY A 172 20.79 -1.39 2.42
C GLY A 172 19.36 -1.17 2.92
N VAL A 173 18.50 -2.20 2.88
CA VAL A 173 17.12 -2.13 3.34
C VAL A 173 16.93 -2.99 4.59
N ALA A 174 16.51 -2.39 5.69
CA ALA A 174 16.09 -3.11 6.90
C ALA A 174 14.62 -3.53 6.73
N VAL A 175 14.35 -4.84 6.87
CA VAL A 175 13.02 -5.41 6.69
C VAL A 175 12.60 -6.12 7.97
N ASP A 176 11.51 -5.65 8.57
CA ASP A 176 10.89 -6.21 9.78
C ASP A 176 9.48 -6.72 9.40
N LEU A 177 9.27 -8.04 9.38
CA LEU A 177 8.00 -8.64 8.99
C LEU A 177 7.37 -9.41 10.15
N PHE A 178 6.06 -9.23 10.34
CA PHE A 178 5.28 -9.88 11.39
C PHE A 178 4.12 -10.68 10.79
N GLU A 179 4.12 -12.00 10.99
CA GLU A 179 3.02 -12.88 10.59
C GLU A 179 1.91 -12.80 11.65
N GLY A 180 0.92 -11.95 11.44
CA GLY A 180 -0.16 -11.70 12.38
C GLY A 180 -1.00 -10.49 12.00
N ALA A 181 -1.91 -10.09 12.90
CA ALA A 181 -2.81 -8.97 12.72
C ALA A 181 -2.38 -7.73 13.51
N VAL A 182 -2.66 -6.53 13.00
CA VAL A 182 -2.64 -5.32 13.81
C VAL A 182 -3.96 -5.20 14.57
N TRP A 183 -3.90 -4.83 15.84
CA TRP A 183 -5.09 -4.68 16.68
C TRP A 183 -4.89 -3.62 17.77
N SER A 184 -5.93 -3.38 18.59
CA SER A 184 -5.88 -2.45 19.74
C SER A 184 -5.02 -2.93 20.92
N HIS A 185 -4.64 -4.20 20.94
CA HIS A 185 -3.80 -4.82 21.99
C HIS A 185 -2.80 -5.83 21.40
N ASP A 186 -1.78 -6.14 22.17
CA ASP A 186 -0.86 -7.24 21.87
C ASP A 186 -1.45 -8.55 22.44
N GLY A 187 -1.44 -9.64 21.66
CA GLY A 187 -1.99 -10.92 22.10
C GLY A 187 -2.34 -11.85 20.94
N VAL A 188 -3.55 -12.38 20.97
CA VAL A 188 -4.09 -13.31 19.97
C VAL A 188 -5.47 -12.83 19.54
N ILE A 189 -5.78 -13.01 18.26
CA ILE A 189 -7.07 -12.67 17.65
C ILE A 189 -7.46 -13.75 16.63
N HIS A 190 -8.72 -13.80 16.24
CA HIS A 190 -9.22 -14.73 15.24
C HIS A 190 -9.08 -14.16 13.83
N PHE A 191 -8.63 -15.00 12.89
CA PHE A 191 -8.52 -14.66 11.48
C PHE A 191 -9.09 -15.79 10.61
N PRO A 192 -9.98 -15.49 9.65
CA PRO A 192 -10.55 -16.50 8.77
C PRO A 192 -9.50 -17.03 7.78
N GLU A 193 -9.47 -18.35 7.61
CA GLU A 193 -8.70 -19.00 6.54
C GLU A 193 -9.48 -18.84 5.24
N SER A 194 -8.97 -18.06 4.33
CA SER A 194 -9.58 -17.78 3.04
C SER A 194 -8.65 -18.15 1.90
N ALA A 195 -9.21 -18.37 0.71
CA ALA A 195 -8.43 -18.58 -0.50
C ALA A 195 -7.53 -17.37 -0.80
N LEU A 196 -6.44 -17.59 -1.53
CA LEU A 196 -5.46 -16.54 -1.84
C LEU A 196 -6.09 -15.38 -2.64
N GLU A 197 -7.11 -15.68 -3.45
CA GLU A 197 -7.87 -14.72 -4.26
C GLU A 197 -8.82 -13.85 -3.42
N ASP A 198 -9.09 -14.25 -2.17
CA ASP A 198 -9.98 -13.53 -1.28
C ASP A 198 -9.24 -12.46 -0.48
N MET A 199 -9.29 -11.23 -0.95
CA MET A 199 -8.64 -10.10 -0.33
C MET A 199 -9.45 -9.44 0.80
N GLY A 200 -10.68 -9.92 1.10
CA GLY A 200 -11.59 -9.31 2.06
C GLY A 200 -11.59 -9.93 3.47
N ALA A 201 -10.62 -10.77 3.80
CA ALA A 201 -10.53 -11.41 5.11
C ALA A 201 -10.12 -10.43 6.21
N ALA A 202 -10.96 -10.27 7.24
CA ALA A 202 -10.72 -9.38 8.39
C ALA A 202 -10.48 -10.17 9.68
N ALA A 203 -9.61 -9.64 10.55
CA ALA A 203 -9.45 -10.14 11.91
C ALA A 203 -10.67 -9.79 12.77
N SER A 204 -10.99 -10.64 13.77
CA SER A 204 -12.12 -10.46 14.68
C SER A 204 -11.75 -10.92 16.09
N THR A 205 -12.38 -10.30 17.11
CA THR A 205 -12.30 -10.76 18.51
C THR A 205 -12.94 -12.12 18.73
N ASP A 206 -13.93 -12.45 17.90
CA ASP A 206 -14.68 -13.70 17.99
C ASP A 206 -14.38 -14.59 16.78
N SER A 207 -14.44 -15.91 17.00
CA SER A 207 -14.44 -16.87 15.91
C SER A 207 -15.69 -16.68 15.03
N ILE A 208 -15.51 -16.69 13.73
CA ILE A 208 -16.59 -16.61 12.74
C ILE A 208 -16.66 -17.91 11.94
N ASP A 209 -17.89 -18.36 11.67
CA ASP A 209 -18.16 -19.57 10.87
C ASP A 209 -18.57 -19.23 9.43
N ILE A 210 -18.83 -17.95 9.16
CA ILE A 210 -19.29 -17.44 7.85
C ILE A 210 -18.50 -16.18 7.53
N ASP A 211 -17.94 -16.11 6.32
CA ASP A 211 -17.21 -14.93 5.82
C ASP A 211 -18.17 -13.79 5.41
N TYR A 212 -17.60 -12.64 5.04
CA TYR A 212 -18.37 -11.47 4.61
C TYR A 212 -19.20 -11.68 3.34
N ARG A 213 -18.96 -12.76 2.58
CA ARG A 213 -19.73 -13.17 1.39
C ARG A 213 -20.83 -14.17 1.71
N GLY A 214 -20.94 -14.64 2.95
CA GLY A 214 -21.90 -15.65 3.38
C GLY A 214 -21.44 -17.09 3.15
N HIS A 215 -20.15 -17.34 2.92
CA HIS A 215 -19.60 -18.68 2.76
C HIS A 215 -19.07 -19.23 4.09
N PRO A 216 -19.20 -20.54 4.34
CA PRO A 216 -18.56 -21.17 5.48
C PRO A 216 -17.04 -20.95 5.46
N VAL A 217 -16.49 -20.59 6.61
CA VAL A 217 -15.06 -20.36 6.78
C VAL A 217 -14.56 -20.99 8.07
N THR A 218 -13.31 -21.44 8.05
CA THR A 218 -12.59 -21.84 9.25
C THR A 218 -11.81 -20.67 9.80
N THR A 219 -11.94 -20.40 11.09
CA THR A 219 -11.18 -19.36 11.76
C THR A 219 -10.03 -19.96 12.55
N ARG A 220 -8.86 -19.34 12.49
CA ARG A 220 -7.70 -19.71 13.31
C ARG A 220 -7.29 -18.55 14.22
N GLU A 221 -6.66 -18.87 15.33
CA GLU A 221 -5.96 -17.90 16.16
C GLU A 221 -4.66 -17.44 15.49
N VAL A 222 -4.44 -16.14 15.48
CA VAL A 222 -3.21 -15.51 15.00
C VAL A 222 -2.67 -14.53 16.05
N PRO A 223 -1.35 -14.36 16.15
CA PRO A 223 -0.81 -13.30 16.98
C PRO A 223 -1.31 -11.94 16.49
N CYS A 224 -1.55 -11.03 17.43
CA CYS A 224 -1.84 -9.64 17.09
C CYS A 224 -0.95 -8.67 17.87
N THR A 225 -0.72 -7.50 17.30
CA THR A 225 0.14 -6.48 17.89
C THR A 225 -0.42 -5.09 17.66
N ARG A 226 -0.07 -4.16 18.55
CA ARG A 226 -0.39 -2.74 18.39
C ARG A 226 0.60 -2.08 17.43
N LEU A 227 0.16 -1.00 16.76
CA LEU A 227 1.06 -0.20 15.91
C LEU A 227 2.33 0.27 16.64
N PRO A 228 2.26 0.84 17.88
CA PRO A 228 3.46 1.21 18.63
C PRO A 228 4.41 0.05 18.92
N SER A 229 3.86 -1.14 19.23
CA SER A 229 4.65 -2.34 19.48
C SER A 229 5.33 -2.87 18.22
N LEU A 230 4.63 -2.80 17.09
CA LEU A 230 5.14 -3.20 15.78
C LEU A 230 6.29 -2.30 15.31
N VAL A 231 6.10 -0.99 15.41
CA VAL A 231 7.08 0.01 14.93
C VAL A 231 8.29 0.11 15.86
N GLY A 232 8.07 -0.04 17.16
CA GLY A 232 9.09 0.18 18.19
C GLY A 232 9.16 1.62 18.68
N GLU A 233 9.65 1.79 19.91
CA GLU A 233 9.73 3.10 20.57
C GLU A 233 10.71 4.04 19.85
N GLY A 234 10.29 5.28 19.67
CA GLY A 234 11.13 6.37 19.14
C GLY A 234 11.42 6.28 17.64
N ARG A 235 10.87 5.31 16.93
CA ARG A 235 11.00 5.21 15.48
C ARG A 235 9.93 6.06 14.82
N LYS A 236 10.34 7.05 14.03
CA LYS A 236 9.43 7.87 13.22
C LYS A 236 8.97 7.08 12.02
N VAL A 237 7.69 7.19 11.67
CA VAL A 237 7.09 6.62 10.46
C VAL A 237 6.90 7.72 9.42
N ASP A 238 7.41 7.53 8.22
CA ASP A 238 7.28 8.47 7.11
C ASP A 238 6.08 8.13 6.21
N PHE A 239 5.74 6.83 6.12
CA PHE A 239 4.57 6.35 5.40
C PHE A 239 3.90 5.21 6.18
N LEU A 240 2.59 5.29 6.37
CA LEU A 240 1.77 4.25 6.98
C LEU A 240 0.56 3.95 6.11
N HIS A 241 0.47 2.71 5.64
CA HIS A 241 -0.69 2.15 4.97
C HIS A 241 -1.39 1.15 5.89
N ILE A 242 -2.70 1.26 6.02
CA ILE A 242 -3.55 0.36 6.81
C ILE A 242 -4.71 -0.08 5.92
N ASP A 243 -4.74 -1.37 5.59
CA ASP A 243 -5.84 -2.02 4.90
C ASP A 243 -6.12 -3.37 5.59
N VAL A 244 -7.00 -3.34 6.58
CA VAL A 244 -7.31 -4.49 7.45
C VAL A 244 -8.77 -4.92 7.34
N GLN A 245 -9.40 -4.56 6.22
CA GLN A 245 -10.68 -5.09 5.75
C GLN A 245 -11.83 -4.97 6.77
N GLY A 246 -11.97 -3.76 7.37
CA GLY A 246 -13.05 -3.42 8.31
C GLY A 246 -12.61 -3.26 9.76
N ALA A 247 -11.37 -3.61 10.10
CA ALA A 247 -10.82 -3.37 11.44
C ALA A 247 -10.14 -1.98 11.59
N GLU A 248 -10.13 -1.13 10.53
CA GLU A 248 -9.47 0.19 10.52
C GLU A 248 -9.96 1.08 11.66
N VAL A 249 -11.27 1.09 11.93
CA VAL A 249 -11.86 1.93 13.00
C VAL A 249 -11.30 1.55 14.36
N GLU A 250 -11.22 0.24 14.67
CA GLU A 250 -10.67 -0.26 15.92
C GLU A 250 -9.17 0.07 16.03
N VAL A 251 -8.41 -0.20 14.98
CA VAL A 251 -6.96 0.05 14.94
C VAL A 251 -6.67 1.54 15.05
N ILE A 252 -7.30 2.39 14.24
CA ILE A 252 -7.02 3.82 14.22
C ILE A 252 -7.47 4.48 15.53
N SER A 253 -8.68 4.19 16.01
CA SER A 253 -9.22 4.82 17.22
C SER A 253 -8.40 4.48 18.47
N SER A 254 -7.90 3.26 18.57
CA SER A 254 -7.06 2.83 19.70
C SER A 254 -5.65 3.43 19.68
N HIS A 255 -5.18 3.90 18.52
CA HIS A 255 -3.82 4.43 18.34
C HIS A 255 -3.76 5.92 18.00
N LEU A 256 -4.87 6.68 18.13
CA LEU A 256 -4.93 8.10 17.76
C LEU A 256 -3.81 8.95 18.38
N THR A 257 -3.48 8.71 19.66
CA THR A 257 -2.42 9.46 20.33
C THR A 257 -1.07 9.22 19.68
N TRP A 258 -0.76 7.97 19.37
CA TRP A 258 0.48 7.58 18.72
C TRP A 258 0.54 8.09 17.27
N LEU A 259 -0.57 7.96 16.52
CA LEU A 259 -0.67 8.46 15.13
C LEU A 259 -0.48 9.97 15.01
N ASN A 260 -0.88 10.74 16.03
CA ASN A 260 -0.68 12.19 16.05
C ASN A 260 0.76 12.62 16.43
N GLN A 261 1.58 11.71 16.90
CA GLN A 261 2.97 11.95 17.31
C GLN A 261 3.98 11.48 16.26
N ASN A 262 3.54 10.64 15.36
CA ASN A 262 4.34 10.03 14.30
C ASN A 262 3.83 10.44 12.92
#